data_7729a0d8a8b9b495fe9df6bd14f14174
#
_entry.id   7729a0d8a8b9b495fe9df6bd14f14174
#
_cell.length_a   1.000
_cell.length_b   1.000
_cell.length_c   1.000
_cell.angle_alpha   90.00
_cell.angle_beta   90.00
_cell.angle_gamma   90.00
#
_symmetry.space_group_name_H-M   'P 1'
#
loop_
_entity.id
_entity.type
_entity.pdbx_description
1 polymer ?
#
loop_
_entity_poly.entity_id
_entity_poly.type
_entity_poly.pdbx_seq_one_letter_code
_entity_poly.pdbx_strand_id
1 'polypeptide(L)'
;MANMSLKKNPMPSQDPNVRNKNFDEVALGYTEEQALDEAQRCLHCKNKPCMQGCPVMVHIPDFIAEVAKGDFEAAYQIIAATSALPAVCGRVCPQESQCEKYCVRGIKGEPVGIGRLERFVADWHREHASGAAEKPASNGHRVAVVGSGPSGLTCAGDLARKGYDVTVFEALHLAGGVLVYGIPEFRLPKAIVQKEVDGLKALGVTIATDTVIGRTITVDEMMEEQGFEAVFIGSGAGLPMFMNIPGVNYKGVLSANEFLTRINLMKAYKPDSDTPIQHPKKVAVVGGGNVAMDAARCAKRLGAEVYVVYRRGMEELPARKEEVEHAEEEGIIFKTLNNPVEILADENDNVNKIRCIKMELGEPDASGRRRPIEVPGSEFELDVDCVIMALGTSPNPLIKSTTKGLEINKKGGIVVNEDGLTSREHVYAGGDAVTGAATVILAMGAGKTAAKAIDEALSK
;
A
#
# COMPACT_ATOMS: atom_id res chain seq x y z
N MET A 1 -14.79 -6.94 -32.62
CA MET A 1 -13.51 -6.82 -33.39
C MET A 1 -12.45 -6.32 -32.44
N ALA A 2 -11.18 -6.72 -32.60
CA ALA A 2 -10.12 -6.22 -31.72
C ALA A 2 -9.96 -4.69 -31.85
N ASN A 3 -9.92 -4.00 -30.71
CA ASN A 3 -9.66 -2.56 -30.67
C ASN A 3 -8.14 -2.32 -30.81
N MET A 4 -7.72 -1.72 -31.91
CA MET A 4 -6.32 -1.44 -32.22
C MET A 4 -5.84 -0.05 -31.80
N SER A 5 -6.63 0.71 -31.04
CA SER A 5 -6.25 2.01 -30.49
C SER A 5 -4.89 1.92 -29.78
N LEU A 6 -3.99 2.87 -30.07
CA LEU A 6 -2.69 2.97 -29.41
C LEU A 6 -2.79 3.54 -27.98
N LYS A 7 -3.91 4.19 -27.66
CA LYS A 7 -4.18 4.74 -26.32
C LYS A 7 -5.18 3.87 -25.57
N LYS A 8 -5.00 3.73 -24.28
CA LYS A 8 -5.99 3.11 -23.39
C LYS A 8 -7.13 4.11 -23.07
N ASN A 9 -8.28 3.58 -22.72
CA ASN A 9 -9.38 4.43 -22.26
C ASN A 9 -8.93 5.26 -21.04
N PRO A 10 -9.21 6.59 -21.04
CA PRO A 10 -8.87 7.42 -19.89
C PRO A 10 -9.68 6.98 -18.66
N MET A 11 -9.07 7.07 -17.47
CA MET A 11 -9.79 6.89 -16.23
C MET A 11 -10.62 8.13 -15.94
N PRO A 12 -11.96 8.02 -15.84
CA PRO A 12 -12.78 9.13 -15.37
C PRO A 12 -12.35 9.56 -13.96
N SER A 13 -12.23 10.86 -13.75
CA SER A 13 -11.80 11.40 -12.44
C SER A 13 -12.55 12.70 -12.11
N GLN A 14 -12.62 13.04 -10.83
CA GLN A 14 -13.14 14.33 -10.37
C GLN A 14 -12.28 15.49 -10.89
N ASP A 15 -12.90 16.64 -11.16
CA ASP A 15 -12.19 17.88 -11.51
C ASP A 15 -11.16 18.24 -10.43
N PRO A 16 -9.91 18.60 -10.78
CA PRO A 16 -8.86 18.91 -9.81
C PRO A 16 -9.22 20.00 -8.78
N ASN A 17 -9.95 21.03 -9.19
CA ASN A 17 -10.36 22.14 -8.30
C ASN A 17 -11.51 21.77 -7.36
N VAL A 18 -12.20 20.66 -7.65
CA VAL A 18 -13.24 20.08 -6.81
C VAL A 18 -12.63 19.05 -5.86
N ARG A 19 -11.85 18.10 -6.39
CA ARG A 19 -11.30 16.98 -5.62
C ARG A 19 -10.26 17.40 -4.58
N ASN A 20 -9.56 18.53 -4.79
CA ASN A 20 -8.59 19.04 -3.82
C ASN A 20 -9.23 19.66 -2.55
N LYS A 21 -10.56 19.59 -2.42
CA LYS A 21 -11.33 20.13 -1.27
C LYS A 21 -12.21 19.08 -0.59
N ASN A 22 -12.21 17.84 -1.07
CA ASN A 22 -12.98 16.74 -0.50
C ASN A 22 -12.14 15.49 -0.37
N PHE A 23 -12.64 14.47 0.33
CA PHE A 23 -12.00 13.17 0.50
C PHE A 23 -12.68 12.04 -0.25
N ASP A 24 -13.59 12.37 -1.18
CA ASP A 24 -14.25 11.39 -2.02
C ASP A 24 -13.28 10.77 -3.04
N GLU A 25 -13.56 9.56 -3.50
CA GLU A 25 -12.68 8.84 -4.41
C GLU A 25 -12.42 9.65 -5.69
N VAL A 26 -11.15 9.87 -6.02
CA VAL A 26 -10.72 10.72 -7.14
C VAL A 26 -11.00 10.06 -8.47
N ALA A 27 -10.54 8.82 -8.66
CA ALA A 27 -10.80 8.04 -9.86
C ALA A 27 -12.21 7.42 -9.76
N LEU A 28 -13.06 7.61 -10.77
CA LEU A 28 -14.46 7.22 -10.72
C LEU A 28 -14.72 5.80 -11.25
N GLY A 29 -13.70 5.15 -11.81
CA GLY A 29 -13.84 3.82 -12.42
C GLY A 29 -14.31 3.87 -13.87
N TYR A 30 -14.20 2.76 -14.58
CA TYR A 30 -14.75 2.61 -15.93
C TYR A 30 -16.25 2.37 -15.88
N THR A 31 -16.95 2.89 -16.90
CA THR A 31 -18.27 2.40 -17.24
C THR A 31 -18.17 1.02 -17.90
N GLU A 32 -19.29 0.30 -17.98
CA GLU A 32 -19.35 -0.98 -18.69
C GLU A 32 -18.85 -0.86 -20.14
N GLU A 33 -19.31 0.19 -20.84
CA GLU A 33 -18.89 0.46 -22.24
C GLU A 33 -17.36 0.67 -22.34
N GLN A 34 -16.78 1.45 -21.43
CA GLN A 34 -15.33 1.67 -21.40
C GLN A 34 -14.56 0.38 -21.09
N ALA A 35 -15.08 -0.45 -20.17
CA ALA A 35 -14.47 -1.72 -19.83
C ALA A 35 -14.50 -2.71 -21.00
N LEU A 36 -15.61 -2.83 -21.70
CA LEU A 36 -15.74 -3.67 -22.89
C LEU A 36 -14.80 -3.22 -24.01
N ASP A 37 -14.72 -1.92 -24.28
CA ASP A 37 -13.83 -1.36 -25.31
C ASP A 37 -12.35 -1.56 -24.93
N GLU A 38 -11.96 -1.29 -23.69
CA GLU A 38 -10.58 -1.49 -23.22
C GLU A 38 -10.18 -2.97 -23.24
N ALA A 39 -11.07 -3.88 -22.86
CA ALA A 39 -10.81 -5.31 -22.88
C ALA A 39 -10.51 -5.82 -24.31
N GLN A 40 -11.14 -5.25 -25.33
CA GLN A 40 -10.90 -5.58 -26.73
C GLN A 40 -9.51 -5.16 -27.22
N ARG A 41 -8.77 -4.34 -26.49
CA ARG A 41 -7.36 -4.01 -26.79
C ARG A 41 -6.39 -5.14 -26.44
N CYS A 42 -6.79 -6.12 -25.64
CA CYS A 42 -5.95 -7.25 -25.28
C CYS A 42 -5.66 -8.14 -26.49
N LEU A 43 -4.39 -8.48 -26.70
CA LEU A 43 -3.93 -9.34 -27.80
C LEU A 43 -3.98 -10.83 -27.47
N HIS A 44 -4.37 -11.22 -26.26
CA HIS A 44 -4.39 -12.61 -25.78
C HIS A 44 -3.08 -13.35 -26.08
N CYS A 45 -1.94 -12.74 -25.74
CA CYS A 45 -0.60 -13.21 -26.04
C CYS A 45 -0.37 -14.64 -25.53
N LYS A 46 0.14 -15.55 -26.39
CA LYS A 46 0.41 -16.96 -26.05
C LYS A 46 1.29 -17.11 -24.79
N ASN A 47 2.32 -16.26 -24.65
CA ASN A 47 3.27 -16.32 -23.53
C ASN A 47 2.80 -15.53 -22.29
N LYS A 48 1.66 -14.85 -22.34
CA LYS A 48 1.03 -14.10 -21.23
C LYS A 48 2.03 -13.28 -20.38
N PRO A 49 2.88 -12.40 -20.97
CA PRO A 49 4.00 -11.77 -20.23
C PRO A 49 3.51 -10.86 -19.08
N CYS A 50 2.32 -10.28 -19.19
CA CYS A 50 1.71 -9.48 -18.13
C CYS A 50 1.51 -10.26 -16.81
N MET A 51 1.27 -11.58 -16.87
CA MET A 51 1.15 -12.42 -15.67
C MET A 51 2.46 -12.48 -14.88
N GLN A 52 3.60 -12.50 -15.56
CA GLN A 52 4.93 -12.52 -14.91
C GLN A 52 5.21 -11.22 -14.12
N GLY A 53 4.54 -10.14 -14.48
CA GLY A 53 4.62 -8.88 -13.75
C GLY A 53 3.66 -8.79 -12.55
N CYS A 54 2.83 -9.81 -12.31
CA CYS A 54 1.89 -9.84 -11.19
C CYS A 54 2.41 -10.75 -10.06
N PRO A 55 2.75 -10.20 -8.87
CA PRO A 55 3.28 -11.00 -7.75
C PRO A 55 2.35 -12.10 -7.25
N VAL A 56 1.05 -12.02 -7.51
CA VAL A 56 0.06 -13.07 -7.17
C VAL A 56 -0.41 -13.85 -8.39
N MET A 57 0.23 -13.64 -9.55
CA MET A 57 0.00 -14.43 -10.77
C MET A 57 -1.46 -14.47 -11.24
N VAL A 58 -2.16 -13.33 -11.21
CA VAL A 58 -3.51 -13.24 -11.78
C VAL A 58 -3.49 -13.65 -13.25
N HIS A 59 -4.45 -14.47 -13.67
CA HIS A 59 -4.63 -14.93 -15.05
C HIS A 59 -5.18 -13.81 -15.94
N ILE A 60 -4.35 -12.77 -16.16
CA ILE A 60 -4.74 -11.49 -16.76
C ILE A 60 -5.41 -11.62 -18.13
N PRO A 61 -4.86 -12.32 -19.14
CA PRO A 61 -5.53 -12.44 -20.43
C PRO A 61 -6.86 -13.18 -20.36
N ASP A 62 -6.99 -14.09 -19.38
CA ASP A 62 -8.17 -14.92 -19.24
C ASP A 62 -9.33 -14.11 -18.65
N PHE A 63 -9.11 -13.34 -17.57
CA PHE A 63 -10.16 -12.47 -17.05
C PHE A 63 -10.56 -11.37 -18.04
N ILE A 64 -9.59 -10.80 -18.79
CA ILE A 64 -9.88 -9.78 -19.79
C ILE A 64 -10.71 -10.37 -20.94
N ALA A 65 -10.51 -11.64 -21.27
CA ALA A 65 -11.34 -12.32 -22.28
C ALA A 65 -12.80 -12.43 -21.83
N GLU A 66 -13.07 -12.70 -20.56
CA GLU A 66 -14.43 -12.72 -20.02
C GLU A 66 -15.04 -11.31 -19.97
N VAL A 67 -14.26 -10.29 -19.59
CA VAL A 67 -14.73 -8.89 -19.68
C VAL A 67 -15.14 -8.54 -21.12
N ALA A 68 -14.35 -8.92 -22.12
CA ALA A 68 -14.66 -8.63 -23.52
C ALA A 68 -15.95 -9.33 -24.04
N LYS A 69 -16.41 -10.39 -23.35
CA LYS A 69 -17.69 -11.08 -23.62
C LYS A 69 -18.86 -10.48 -22.83
N GLY A 70 -18.61 -9.60 -21.86
CA GLY A 70 -19.61 -9.09 -20.92
C GLY A 70 -19.90 -10.04 -19.74
N ASP A 71 -19.11 -11.10 -19.56
CA ASP A 71 -19.22 -12.01 -18.41
C ASP A 71 -18.33 -11.54 -17.26
N PHE A 72 -18.79 -10.53 -16.54
CA PHE A 72 -18.01 -9.88 -15.49
C PHE A 72 -17.88 -10.75 -14.24
N GLU A 73 -18.86 -11.63 -13.98
CA GLU A 73 -18.76 -12.57 -12.86
C GLU A 73 -17.69 -13.64 -13.13
N ALA A 74 -17.67 -14.23 -14.31
CA ALA A 74 -16.60 -15.17 -14.68
C ALA A 74 -15.21 -14.50 -14.63
N ALA A 75 -15.10 -13.23 -15.07
CA ALA A 75 -13.89 -12.44 -14.94
C ALA A 75 -13.46 -12.27 -13.48
N TYR A 76 -14.38 -11.97 -12.58
CA TYR A 76 -14.11 -11.86 -11.14
C TYR A 76 -13.60 -13.16 -10.55
N GLN A 77 -14.24 -14.29 -10.85
CA GLN A 77 -13.82 -15.59 -10.34
C GLN A 77 -12.38 -15.95 -10.77
N ILE A 78 -11.98 -15.57 -11.99
CA ILE A 78 -10.60 -15.76 -12.45
C ILE A 78 -9.61 -14.92 -11.64
N ILE A 79 -9.95 -13.66 -11.31
CA ILE A 79 -9.11 -12.79 -10.48
C ILE A 79 -9.04 -13.32 -9.06
N ALA A 80 -10.19 -13.63 -8.45
CA ALA A 80 -10.33 -14.06 -7.07
C ALA A 80 -9.67 -15.42 -6.77
N ALA A 81 -9.46 -16.24 -7.78
CA ALA A 81 -8.74 -17.50 -7.66
C ALA A 81 -7.29 -17.34 -7.17
N THR A 82 -6.68 -16.18 -7.43
CA THR A 82 -5.27 -15.92 -7.04
C THR A 82 -5.11 -14.63 -6.23
N SER A 83 -5.98 -13.64 -6.38
CA SER A 83 -5.95 -12.37 -5.64
C SER A 83 -6.98 -12.37 -4.51
N ALA A 84 -6.53 -12.14 -3.28
CA ALA A 84 -7.41 -12.05 -2.11
C ALA A 84 -8.06 -10.67 -1.95
N LEU A 85 -7.55 -9.63 -2.62
CA LEU A 85 -7.97 -8.23 -2.45
C LEU A 85 -8.10 -7.51 -3.82
N PRO A 86 -8.94 -8.01 -4.74
CA PRO A 86 -8.99 -7.48 -6.11
C PRO A 86 -9.44 -6.02 -6.19
N ALA A 87 -10.43 -5.60 -5.38
CA ALA A 87 -10.91 -4.23 -5.36
C ALA A 87 -9.83 -3.22 -4.86
N VAL A 88 -8.94 -3.68 -3.97
CA VAL A 88 -7.78 -2.92 -3.51
C VAL A 88 -6.71 -2.86 -4.60
N CYS A 89 -6.35 -4.01 -5.20
CA CYS A 89 -5.29 -4.11 -6.21
C CYS A 89 -5.58 -3.25 -7.42
N GLY A 90 -6.81 -3.25 -7.93
CA GLY A 90 -7.24 -2.44 -9.06
C GLY A 90 -7.08 -0.92 -8.84
N ARG A 91 -7.03 -0.47 -7.55
CA ARG A 91 -6.88 0.93 -7.17
C ARG A 91 -5.44 1.35 -6.86
N VAL A 92 -4.68 0.50 -6.17
CA VAL A 92 -3.42 0.92 -5.54
C VAL A 92 -2.16 0.27 -6.10
N CYS A 93 -2.26 -0.80 -6.90
CA CYS A 93 -1.10 -1.40 -7.54
C CYS A 93 -0.39 -0.39 -8.46
N PRO A 94 0.95 -0.34 -8.45
CA PRO A 94 1.72 0.42 -9.44
C PRO A 94 1.82 -0.39 -10.75
N GLN A 95 0.69 -0.50 -11.47
CA GLN A 95 0.56 -1.35 -12.66
C GLN A 95 1.58 -0.99 -13.73
N GLU A 96 1.94 0.30 -13.85
CA GLU A 96 2.93 0.83 -14.79
C GLU A 96 4.34 0.25 -14.60
N SER A 97 4.67 -0.23 -13.41
CA SER A 97 5.93 -0.90 -13.10
C SER A 97 5.81 -2.43 -12.97
N GLN A 98 4.59 -2.96 -13.02
CA GLN A 98 4.26 -4.37 -12.81
C GLN A 98 3.60 -4.98 -14.08
N CYS A 99 2.33 -5.41 -13.98
CA CYS A 99 1.67 -6.12 -15.08
C CYS A 99 1.60 -5.33 -16.39
N GLU A 100 1.30 -4.02 -16.35
CA GLU A 100 1.21 -3.17 -17.55
C GLU A 100 2.57 -2.94 -18.19
N LYS A 101 3.67 -2.91 -17.41
CA LYS A 101 5.05 -2.81 -17.93
C LYS A 101 5.37 -3.94 -18.92
N TYR A 102 4.85 -5.12 -18.70
CA TYR A 102 5.08 -6.29 -19.56
C TYR A 102 4.05 -6.47 -20.66
N CYS A 103 3.06 -5.59 -20.74
CA CYS A 103 2.04 -5.67 -21.78
C CYS A 103 2.62 -5.37 -23.16
N VAL A 104 2.45 -6.30 -24.12
CA VAL A 104 2.96 -6.16 -25.49
C VAL A 104 2.41 -4.91 -26.20
N ARG A 105 1.22 -4.46 -25.85
CA ARG A 105 0.65 -3.20 -26.39
C ARG A 105 1.52 -1.99 -26.04
N GLY A 106 2.19 -2.02 -24.89
CA GLY A 106 3.09 -0.96 -24.43
C GLY A 106 4.33 -0.74 -25.31
N ILE A 107 4.65 -1.67 -26.24
CA ILE A 107 5.81 -1.53 -27.15
C ILE A 107 5.58 -0.43 -28.20
N LYS A 108 4.35 -0.29 -28.72
CA LYS A 108 4.00 0.66 -29.79
C LYS A 108 3.00 1.73 -29.38
N GLY A 109 2.50 1.68 -28.16
CA GLY A 109 1.51 2.61 -27.61
C GLY A 109 1.40 2.47 -26.12
N GLU A 110 0.19 2.67 -25.59
CA GLU A 110 -0.06 2.43 -24.15
C GLU A 110 -0.45 0.97 -23.90
N PRO A 111 -0.01 0.39 -22.78
CA PRO A 111 -0.46 -0.94 -22.36
C PRO A 111 -1.98 -0.99 -22.22
N VAL A 112 -2.54 -2.20 -22.16
CA VAL A 112 -3.93 -2.37 -21.73
C VAL A 112 -4.08 -1.90 -20.31
N GLY A 113 -5.16 -1.19 -19.98
CA GLY A 113 -5.49 -0.72 -18.64
C GLY A 113 -5.89 -1.87 -17.71
N ILE A 114 -4.93 -2.75 -17.40
CA ILE A 114 -5.16 -4.00 -16.66
C ILE A 114 -5.75 -3.72 -15.29
N GLY A 115 -5.13 -2.80 -14.52
CA GLY A 115 -5.64 -2.47 -13.19
C GLY A 115 -6.99 -1.76 -13.23
N ARG A 116 -7.27 -0.99 -14.29
CA ARG A 116 -8.58 -0.33 -14.49
C ARG A 116 -9.67 -1.36 -14.73
N LEU A 117 -9.37 -2.41 -15.51
CA LEU A 117 -10.29 -3.53 -15.74
C LEU A 117 -10.46 -4.40 -14.49
N GLU A 118 -9.38 -4.69 -13.75
CA GLU A 118 -9.43 -5.41 -12.47
C GLU A 118 -10.34 -4.65 -11.47
N ARG A 119 -10.18 -3.33 -11.37
CA ARG A 119 -11.04 -2.48 -10.54
C ARG A 119 -12.50 -2.56 -10.99
N PHE A 120 -12.77 -2.40 -12.28
CA PHE A 120 -14.14 -2.46 -12.81
C PHE A 120 -14.81 -3.79 -12.45
N VAL A 121 -14.14 -4.90 -12.69
CA VAL A 121 -14.66 -6.25 -12.40
C VAL A 121 -14.93 -6.43 -10.90
N ALA A 122 -14.03 -5.99 -10.04
CA ALA A 122 -14.20 -6.08 -8.59
C ALA A 122 -15.34 -5.20 -8.07
N ASP A 123 -15.49 -3.99 -8.62
CA ASP A 123 -16.59 -3.08 -8.27
C ASP A 123 -17.93 -3.63 -8.75
N TRP A 124 -17.98 -4.14 -9.97
CA TRP A 124 -19.18 -4.78 -10.54
C TRP A 124 -19.64 -5.97 -9.69
N HIS A 125 -18.72 -6.88 -9.35
CA HIS A 125 -19.02 -8.02 -8.47
C HIS A 125 -19.58 -7.56 -7.12
N ARG A 126 -18.96 -6.58 -6.48
CA ARG A 126 -19.42 -6.03 -5.20
C ARG A 126 -20.86 -5.50 -5.25
N GLU A 127 -21.29 -4.97 -6.39
CA GLU A 127 -22.62 -4.38 -6.59
C GLU A 127 -23.68 -5.41 -6.98
N HIS A 128 -23.27 -6.51 -7.64
CA HIS A 128 -24.21 -7.47 -8.25
C HIS A 128 -24.21 -8.85 -7.61
N ALA A 129 -23.12 -9.23 -6.89
CA ALA A 129 -23.06 -10.55 -6.28
C ALA A 129 -24.07 -10.69 -5.15
N SER A 130 -24.89 -11.73 -5.25
CA SER A 130 -25.83 -12.16 -4.23
C SER A 130 -25.31 -13.47 -3.60
N GLY A 131 -24.85 -13.42 -2.36
CA GLY A 131 -24.45 -14.59 -1.59
C GLY A 131 -23.13 -14.36 -0.84
N ALA A 132 -23.07 -14.92 0.38
CA ALA A 132 -21.81 -15.02 1.11
C ALA A 132 -21.01 -16.20 0.57
N ALA A 133 -19.66 -16.08 0.55
CA ALA A 133 -18.80 -17.21 0.27
C ALA A 133 -19.10 -18.35 1.24
N GLU A 134 -19.19 -19.56 0.73
CA GLU A 134 -19.43 -20.75 1.57
C GLU A 134 -18.17 -21.03 2.41
N LYS A 135 -18.34 -21.14 3.73
CA LYS A 135 -17.25 -21.52 4.64
C LYS A 135 -16.84 -22.96 4.34
N PRO A 136 -15.57 -23.26 4.02
CA PRO A 136 -15.11 -24.62 3.82
C PRO A 136 -15.23 -25.47 5.09
N ALA A 137 -15.31 -26.79 4.92
CA ALA A 137 -15.22 -27.72 6.04
C ALA A 137 -13.87 -27.58 6.75
N SER A 138 -13.86 -27.63 8.08
CA SER A 138 -12.61 -27.54 8.85
C SER A 138 -11.72 -28.75 8.57
N ASN A 139 -10.42 -28.49 8.40
CA ASN A 139 -9.38 -29.52 8.32
C ASN A 139 -8.76 -29.85 9.68
N GLY A 140 -9.20 -29.19 10.77
CA GLY A 140 -8.77 -29.43 12.15
C GLY A 140 -7.53 -28.66 12.59
N HIS A 141 -6.84 -27.98 11.68
CA HIS A 141 -5.60 -27.21 11.98
C HIS A 141 -5.88 -25.75 12.29
N ARG A 142 -5.10 -25.17 13.22
CA ARG A 142 -5.23 -23.79 13.69
C ARG A 142 -4.00 -22.98 13.38
N VAL A 143 -4.18 -21.80 12.74
CA VAL A 143 -3.09 -20.91 12.36
C VAL A 143 -3.35 -19.49 12.89
N ALA A 144 -2.33 -18.90 13.53
CA ALA A 144 -2.34 -17.49 13.93
C ALA A 144 -1.69 -16.60 12.86
N VAL A 145 -2.28 -15.45 12.61
CA VAL A 145 -1.74 -14.43 11.71
C VAL A 145 -1.57 -13.14 12.49
N VAL A 146 -0.34 -12.61 12.55
CA VAL A 146 0.00 -11.37 13.26
C VAL A 146 0.01 -10.20 12.29
N GLY A 147 -0.98 -9.33 12.40
CA GLY A 147 -1.22 -8.17 11.54
C GLY A 147 -2.22 -8.45 10.42
N SER A 148 -3.16 -7.53 10.25
CA SER A 148 -4.21 -7.56 9.25
C SER A 148 -3.89 -6.73 8.00
N GLY A 149 -2.62 -6.44 7.74
CA GLY A 149 -2.19 -5.81 6.49
C GLY A 149 -2.35 -6.75 5.29
N PRO A 150 -2.00 -6.29 4.07
CA PRO A 150 -2.20 -7.08 2.84
C PRO A 150 -1.60 -8.48 2.88
N SER A 151 -0.41 -8.66 3.48
CA SER A 151 0.21 -9.98 3.62
C SER A 151 -0.57 -10.90 4.55
N GLY A 152 -0.99 -10.38 5.72
CA GLY A 152 -1.77 -11.14 6.70
C GLY A 152 -3.15 -11.53 6.19
N LEU A 153 -3.88 -10.58 5.58
CA LEU A 153 -5.21 -10.86 5.02
C LEU A 153 -5.13 -11.89 3.87
N THR A 154 -4.08 -11.84 3.04
CA THR A 154 -3.89 -12.82 1.96
C THR A 154 -3.55 -14.20 2.52
N CYS A 155 -2.62 -14.29 3.48
CA CYS A 155 -2.28 -15.53 4.14
C CYS A 155 -3.51 -16.16 4.81
N ALA A 156 -4.26 -15.36 5.57
CA ALA A 156 -5.48 -15.80 6.24
C ALA A 156 -6.56 -16.30 5.27
N GLY A 157 -6.77 -15.56 4.17
CA GLY A 157 -7.76 -15.93 3.15
C GLY A 157 -7.41 -17.21 2.42
N ASP A 158 -6.14 -17.39 2.03
CA ASP A 158 -5.69 -18.59 1.32
C ASP A 158 -5.77 -19.84 2.23
N LEU A 159 -5.44 -19.72 3.51
CA LEU A 159 -5.58 -20.80 4.48
C LEU A 159 -7.05 -21.10 4.81
N ALA A 160 -7.88 -20.08 5.00
CA ALA A 160 -9.30 -20.26 5.28
C ALA A 160 -10.02 -21.01 4.15
N ARG A 161 -9.70 -20.71 2.88
CA ARG A 161 -10.24 -21.45 1.73
C ARG A 161 -9.87 -22.95 1.72
N LYS A 162 -8.83 -23.33 2.47
CA LYS A 162 -8.40 -24.73 2.65
C LYS A 162 -8.94 -25.39 3.92
N GLY A 163 -9.81 -24.68 4.66
CA GLY A 163 -10.47 -25.21 5.84
C GLY A 163 -9.71 -25.02 7.16
N TYR A 164 -8.61 -24.24 7.16
CA TYR A 164 -7.91 -23.91 8.40
C TYR A 164 -8.76 -23.01 9.30
N ASP A 165 -8.64 -23.20 10.61
CA ASP A 165 -9.16 -22.26 11.62
C ASP A 165 -8.13 -21.14 11.81
N VAL A 166 -8.39 -19.99 11.19
CA VAL A 166 -7.45 -18.87 11.15
C VAL A 166 -7.90 -17.74 12.06
N THR A 167 -7.03 -17.31 12.97
CA THR A 167 -7.21 -16.09 13.76
C THR A 167 -6.18 -15.04 13.39
N VAL A 168 -6.65 -13.87 12.95
CA VAL A 168 -5.83 -12.69 12.67
C VAL A 168 -5.84 -11.79 13.89
N PHE A 169 -4.66 -11.46 14.42
CA PHE A 169 -4.47 -10.54 15.53
C PHE A 169 -4.00 -9.19 15.00
N GLU A 170 -4.77 -8.14 15.27
CA GLU A 170 -4.50 -6.79 14.80
C GLU A 170 -4.29 -5.82 15.98
N ALA A 171 -3.21 -5.05 15.94
CA ALA A 171 -2.90 -4.11 17.00
C ALA A 171 -3.83 -2.89 17.05
N LEU A 172 -4.38 -2.50 15.91
CA LEU A 172 -5.30 -1.37 15.77
C LEU A 172 -6.76 -1.80 15.96
N HIS A 173 -7.64 -0.83 16.14
CA HIS A 173 -9.08 -1.07 16.32
C HIS A 173 -9.83 -1.40 15.01
N LEU A 174 -9.19 -1.25 13.87
CA LEU A 174 -9.71 -1.64 12.54
C LEU A 174 -8.71 -2.51 11.80
N ALA A 175 -9.23 -3.54 11.13
CA ALA A 175 -8.44 -4.41 10.27
C ALA A 175 -8.13 -3.75 8.92
N GLY A 176 -7.01 -4.11 8.33
CA GLY A 176 -6.56 -3.64 7.01
C GLY A 176 -5.15 -3.07 6.99
N GLY A 177 -4.55 -2.80 8.16
CA GLY A 177 -3.20 -2.25 8.25
C GLY A 177 -3.04 -0.96 7.43
N VAL A 178 -1.99 -0.88 6.60
CA VAL A 178 -1.70 0.30 5.77
C VAL A 178 -2.84 0.70 4.82
N LEU A 179 -3.71 -0.24 4.44
CA LEU A 179 -4.89 0.05 3.60
C LEU A 179 -5.87 0.98 4.32
N VAL A 180 -5.87 0.98 5.65
CA VAL A 180 -6.78 1.76 6.48
C VAL A 180 -6.10 2.97 7.10
N TYR A 181 -4.91 2.81 7.68
CA TYR A 181 -4.23 3.94 8.33
C TYR A 181 -3.40 4.79 7.38
N GLY A 182 -2.84 4.21 6.30
CA GLY A 182 -1.85 4.88 5.45
C GLY A 182 -2.43 5.45 4.17
N ILE A 183 -3.16 4.65 3.38
CA ILE A 183 -3.67 5.07 2.07
C ILE A 183 -4.91 5.96 2.27
N PRO A 184 -4.96 7.17 1.67
CA PRO A 184 -6.09 8.09 1.86
C PRO A 184 -7.43 7.58 1.32
N GLU A 185 -8.52 8.08 1.91
CA GLU A 185 -9.89 7.78 1.51
C GLU A 185 -10.14 8.05 0.02
N PHE A 186 -9.60 9.16 -0.49
CA PHE A 186 -9.78 9.56 -1.90
C PHE A 186 -9.02 8.67 -2.92
N ARG A 187 -8.13 7.76 -2.46
CA ARG A 187 -7.48 6.73 -3.29
C ARG A 187 -8.06 5.34 -3.06
N LEU A 188 -8.37 5.04 -1.81
CA LEU A 188 -8.89 3.75 -1.39
C LEU A 188 -9.96 3.96 -0.30
N PRO A 189 -11.23 4.06 -0.66
CA PRO A 189 -12.33 4.18 0.29
C PRO A 189 -12.32 3.05 1.31
N LYS A 190 -12.45 3.38 2.61
CA LYS A 190 -12.34 2.39 3.69
C LYS A 190 -13.48 1.37 3.69
N ALA A 191 -14.63 1.75 3.13
CA ALA A 191 -15.74 0.83 2.91
C ALA A 191 -15.38 -0.34 1.99
N ILE A 192 -14.48 -0.12 1.03
CA ILE A 192 -13.98 -1.18 0.14
C ILE A 192 -13.12 -2.15 0.93
N VAL A 193 -12.17 -1.64 1.71
CA VAL A 193 -11.30 -2.47 2.56
C VAL A 193 -12.13 -3.28 3.57
N GLN A 194 -13.14 -2.65 4.18
CA GLN A 194 -14.03 -3.33 5.12
C GLN A 194 -14.81 -4.48 4.44
N LYS A 195 -15.29 -4.30 3.22
CA LYS A 195 -15.96 -5.36 2.45
C LYS A 195 -15.06 -6.55 2.18
N GLU A 196 -13.78 -6.32 1.82
CA GLU A 196 -12.79 -7.39 1.64
C GLU A 196 -12.55 -8.15 2.96
N VAL A 197 -12.42 -7.43 4.07
CA VAL A 197 -12.28 -8.00 5.41
C VAL A 197 -13.52 -8.82 5.80
N ASP A 198 -14.72 -8.33 5.51
CA ASP A 198 -15.97 -9.03 5.80
C ASP A 198 -16.12 -10.30 4.94
N GLY A 199 -15.63 -10.29 3.71
CA GLY A 199 -15.52 -11.48 2.86
C GLY A 199 -14.65 -12.57 3.51
N LEU A 200 -13.52 -12.19 4.12
CA LEU A 200 -12.66 -13.13 4.85
C LEU A 200 -13.35 -13.67 6.12
N LYS A 201 -14.08 -12.83 6.85
CA LYS A 201 -14.88 -13.28 7.99
C LYS A 201 -15.96 -14.28 7.58
N ALA A 202 -16.59 -14.05 6.42
CA ALA A 202 -17.58 -15.00 5.89
C ALA A 202 -16.96 -16.36 5.55
N LEU A 203 -15.69 -16.42 5.17
CA LEU A 203 -14.91 -17.67 5.00
C LEU A 203 -14.55 -18.34 6.35
N GLY A 204 -14.84 -17.69 7.48
CA GLY A 204 -14.58 -18.23 8.82
C GLY A 204 -13.31 -17.70 9.48
N VAL A 205 -12.64 -16.70 8.90
CA VAL A 205 -11.51 -16.04 9.56
C VAL A 205 -11.98 -15.23 10.78
N THR A 206 -11.39 -15.48 11.93
CA THR A 206 -11.58 -14.66 13.13
C THR A 206 -10.60 -13.49 13.11
N ILE A 207 -11.06 -12.27 13.40
CA ILE A 207 -10.20 -11.08 13.51
C ILE A 207 -10.33 -10.51 14.91
N ALA A 208 -9.23 -10.54 15.67
CA ALA A 208 -9.08 -9.99 17.01
C ALA A 208 -8.33 -8.65 16.91
N THR A 209 -9.06 -7.54 16.95
CA THR A 209 -8.49 -6.18 17.01
C THR A 209 -8.00 -5.84 18.40
N ASP A 210 -7.32 -4.69 18.55
CA ASP A 210 -6.79 -4.17 19.82
C ASP A 210 -5.86 -5.15 20.54
N THR A 211 -5.19 -6.03 19.77
CA THR A 211 -4.34 -7.10 20.29
C THR A 211 -2.89 -6.92 19.80
N VAL A 212 -2.03 -6.40 20.66
CA VAL A 212 -0.63 -6.11 20.36
C VAL A 212 0.23 -7.33 20.68
N ILE A 213 0.64 -8.06 19.64
CA ILE A 213 1.50 -9.25 19.81
C ILE A 213 2.87 -8.83 20.31
N GLY A 214 3.35 -9.52 21.35
CA GLY A 214 4.53 -9.17 22.13
C GLY A 214 4.24 -8.26 23.33
N ARG A 215 2.95 -7.89 23.55
CA ARG A 215 2.48 -7.18 24.75
C ARG A 215 1.27 -7.85 25.38
N THR A 216 0.22 -8.04 24.60
CA THR A 216 -1.02 -8.71 25.07
C THR A 216 -0.79 -10.21 25.17
N ILE A 217 -0.15 -10.78 24.16
CA ILE A 217 0.23 -12.18 24.04
C ILE A 217 1.51 -12.28 23.20
N THR A 218 2.36 -13.23 23.47
CA THR A 218 3.59 -13.52 22.72
C THR A 218 3.37 -14.60 21.66
N VAL A 219 4.31 -14.74 20.72
CA VAL A 219 4.30 -15.83 19.74
C VAL A 219 4.41 -17.20 20.44
N ASP A 220 5.19 -17.29 21.49
CA ASP A 220 5.36 -18.53 22.26
C ASP A 220 4.05 -18.94 22.95
N GLU A 221 3.37 -18.01 23.64
CA GLU A 221 2.07 -18.25 24.27
C GLU A 221 0.98 -18.65 23.25
N MET A 222 0.99 -18.08 22.03
CA MET A 222 0.09 -18.49 20.96
C MET A 222 0.26 -19.97 20.62
N MET A 223 1.48 -20.43 20.49
CA MET A 223 1.78 -21.82 20.12
C MET A 223 1.62 -22.78 21.30
N GLU A 224 2.17 -22.46 22.46
CA GLU A 224 2.24 -23.36 23.62
C GLU A 224 0.95 -23.41 24.42
N GLU A 225 0.25 -22.26 24.59
CA GLU A 225 -0.93 -22.16 25.44
C GLU A 225 -2.24 -22.12 24.66
N GLN A 226 -2.25 -21.42 23.49
CA GLN A 226 -3.46 -21.30 22.69
C GLN A 226 -3.58 -22.37 21.59
N GLY A 227 -2.57 -23.20 21.39
CA GLY A 227 -2.59 -24.34 20.49
C GLY A 227 -2.65 -23.98 19.00
N PHE A 228 -2.03 -22.84 18.60
CA PHE A 228 -1.80 -22.58 17.20
C PHE A 228 -0.59 -23.39 16.70
N GLU A 229 -0.78 -24.13 15.63
CA GLU A 229 0.22 -25.02 15.07
C GLU A 229 1.25 -24.30 14.19
N ALA A 230 0.86 -23.15 13.64
CA ALA A 230 1.76 -22.24 12.91
C ALA A 230 1.39 -20.78 13.15
N VAL A 231 2.38 -19.89 13.01
CA VAL A 231 2.20 -18.43 13.14
C VAL A 231 2.78 -17.76 11.90
N PHE A 232 1.99 -16.88 11.28
CA PHE A 232 2.47 -15.99 10.21
C PHE A 232 2.62 -14.57 10.75
N ILE A 233 3.81 -13.97 10.61
CA ILE A 233 4.12 -12.59 11.04
C ILE A 233 4.05 -11.66 9.82
N GLY A 234 2.96 -10.92 9.71
CA GLY A 234 2.70 -9.87 8.72
C GLY A 234 2.54 -8.50 9.34
N SER A 235 3.33 -8.18 10.39
CA SER A 235 3.20 -6.96 11.21
C SER A 235 3.59 -5.66 10.49
N GLY A 236 4.07 -5.75 9.25
CA GLY A 236 4.42 -4.60 8.43
C GLY A 236 5.66 -3.83 8.90
N ALA A 237 5.80 -2.59 8.41
CA ALA A 237 6.86 -1.65 8.76
C ALA A 237 6.23 -0.29 9.07
N GLY A 238 5.94 -0.04 10.34
CA GLY A 238 5.23 1.16 10.80
C GLY A 238 6.10 2.16 11.56
N LEU A 239 7.38 1.86 11.84
CA LEU A 239 8.26 2.78 12.56
C LEU A 239 8.84 3.83 11.60
N PRO A 240 8.46 5.12 11.74
CA PRO A 240 8.86 6.16 10.79
C PRO A 240 10.35 6.51 10.91
N MET A 241 10.92 6.93 9.79
CA MET A 241 12.28 7.44 9.72
C MET A 241 12.27 8.97 9.67
N PHE A 242 13.14 9.58 10.47
CA PHE A 242 13.40 11.02 10.49
C PHE A 242 14.79 11.33 9.93
N MET A 243 14.98 12.56 9.43
CA MET A 243 16.31 13.05 9.11
C MET A 243 17.13 13.30 10.38
N ASN A 244 18.45 13.14 10.29
CA ASN A 244 19.35 13.53 11.37
C ASN A 244 19.84 14.97 11.10
N ILE A 245 18.94 15.94 11.25
CA ILE A 245 19.21 17.38 11.10
C ILE A 245 18.70 18.15 12.31
N PRO A 246 19.24 19.34 12.60
CA PRO A 246 18.72 20.19 13.67
C PRO A 246 17.24 20.53 13.49
N GLY A 247 16.49 20.60 14.58
CA GLY A 247 15.11 21.05 14.62
C GLY A 247 14.04 19.98 14.39
N VAL A 248 14.40 18.70 14.20
CA VAL A 248 13.42 17.61 13.97
C VAL A 248 12.47 17.38 15.16
N ASN A 249 12.76 17.91 16.32
CA ASN A 249 11.95 17.78 17.54
C ASN A 249 11.01 18.98 17.79
N TYR A 250 10.99 19.99 16.91
CA TYR A 250 10.11 21.13 17.05
C TYR A 250 8.64 20.77 16.83
N LYS A 251 7.75 21.54 17.45
CA LYS A 251 6.29 21.42 17.28
C LYS A 251 5.92 21.73 15.84
N GLY A 252 5.17 20.83 15.20
CA GLY A 252 4.83 20.94 13.78
C GLY A 252 5.73 20.05 12.89
N VAL A 253 6.72 19.35 13.44
CA VAL A 253 7.41 18.27 12.72
C VAL A 253 6.70 16.95 13.00
N LEU A 254 6.18 16.33 11.94
CA LEU A 254 5.40 15.10 12.00
C LEU A 254 6.02 14.03 11.10
N SER A 255 5.83 12.76 11.43
CA SER A 255 6.00 11.71 10.45
C SER A 255 4.75 11.61 9.56
N ALA A 256 4.94 11.18 8.32
CA ALA A 256 3.82 10.91 7.43
C ALA A 256 2.88 9.83 8.00
N ASN A 257 3.43 8.82 8.69
CA ASN A 257 2.62 7.78 9.34
C ASN A 257 1.70 8.37 10.41
N GLU A 258 2.21 9.24 11.28
CA GLU A 258 1.39 9.91 12.30
C GLU A 258 0.30 10.76 11.66
N PHE A 259 0.69 11.62 10.71
CA PHE A 259 -0.25 12.51 10.02
C PHE A 259 -1.34 11.71 9.29
N LEU A 260 -0.96 10.71 8.48
CA LEU A 260 -1.91 9.90 7.72
C LEU A 260 -2.78 9.01 8.62
N THR A 261 -2.27 8.51 9.74
CA THR A 261 -3.09 7.74 10.70
C THR A 261 -4.19 8.60 11.29
N ARG A 262 -3.89 9.85 11.68
CA ARG A 262 -4.91 10.80 12.16
C ARG A 262 -5.97 11.09 11.10
N ILE A 263 -5.56 11.26 9.85
CA ILE A 263 -6.48 11.54 8.73
C ILE A 263 -7.31 10.31 8.39
N ASN A 264 -6.69 9.19 8.11
CA ASN A 264 -7.35 8.05 7.46
C ASN A 264 -8.03 7.11 8.47
N LEU A 265 -7.30 6.66 9.50
CA LEU A 265 -7.83 5.75 10.52
C LEU A 265 -8.75 6.48 11.49
N MET A 266 -8.28 7.64 12.01
CA MET A 266 -8.98 8.42 13.03
C MET A 266 -9.95 9.44 12.43
N LYS A 267 -9.98 9.57 11.09
CA LYS A 267 -10.91 10.43 10.31
C LYS A 267 -10.90 11.90 10.75
N ALA A 268 -9.73 12.43 11.11
CA ALA A 268 -9.56 13.81 11.63
C ALA A 268 -10.03 14.91 10.65
N TYR A 269 -10.24 14.59 9.37
CA TYR A 269 -10.78 15.51 8.37
C TYR A 269 -12.30 15.73 8.49
N LYS A 270 -13.01 14.88 9.25
CA LYS A 270 -14.46 15.04 9.43
C LYS A 270 -14.78 16.10 10.46
N PRO A 271 -15.84 16.91 10.24
CA PRO A 271 -16.22 18.00 11.15
C PRO A 271 -16.60 17.53 12.57
N ASP A 272 -17.06 16.28 12.70
CA ASP A 272 -17.49 15.64 13.94
C ASP A 272 -16.41 14.75 14.58
N SER A 273 -15.17 14.84 14.10
CA SER A 273 -14.06 14.06 14.65
C SER A 273 -13.47 14.73 15.91
N ASP A 274 -13.32 13.95 16.97
CA ASP A 274 -12.62 14.35 18.20
C ASP A 274 -11.09 14.25 18.09
N THR A 275 -10.57 13.75 16.96
CA THR A 275 -9.14 13.55 16.75
C THR A 275 -8.45 14.90 16.56
N PRO A 276 -7.48 15.27 17.44
CA PRO A 276 -6.77 16.53 17.28
C PRO A 276 -5.89 16.51 16.03
N ILE A 277 -6.04 17.53 15.21
CA ILE A 277 -5.20 17.76 14.02
C ILE A 277 -4.82 19.24 13.95
N GLN A 278 -3.59 19.50 13.50
CA GLN A 278 -3.15 20.84 13.19
C GLN A 278 -3.68 21.25 11.80
N HIS A 279 -4.01 22.53 11.64
CA HIS A 279 -4.38 23.15 10.37
C HIS A 279 -3.29 24.16 9.95
N PRO A 280 -2.13 23.66 9.50
CA PRO A 280 -1.06 24.54 9.05
C PRO A 280 -1.44 25.27 7.77
N LYS A 281 -0.89 26.49 7.59
CA LYS A 281 -1.08 27.28 6.36
C LYS A 281 -0.13 26.85 5.25
N LYS A 282 1.12 26.49 5.62
CA LYS A 282 2.16 26.08 4.69
C LYS A 282 2.86 24.81 5.18
N VAL A 283 2.86 23.79 4.37
CA VAL A 283 3.41 22.47 4.69
C VAL A 283 4.54 22.10 3.76
N ALA A 284 5.67 21.69 4.31
CA ALA A 284 6.70 20.98 3.55
C ALA A 284 6.60 19.48 3.79
N VAL A 285 6.36 18.70 2.73
CA VAL A 285 6.42 17.24 2.77
C VAL A 285 7.77 16.80 2.23
N VAL A 286 8.59 16.15 3.05
CA VAL A 286 9.94 15.74 2.70
C VAL A 286 9.93 14.28 2.24
N GLY A 287 10.12 14.06 0.95
CA GLY A 287 10.11 12.74 0.32
C GLY A 287 9.49 12.77 -1.07
N GLY A 288 9.62 11.68 -1.82
CA GLY A 288 9.15 11.59 -3.21
C GLY A 288 8.39 10.31 -3.55
N GLY A 289 8.04 9.47 -2.54
CA GLY A 289 7.29 8.23 -2.72
C GLY A 289 5.78 8.44 -2.64
N ASN A 290 5.01 7.35 -2.81
CA ASN A 290 3.56 7.37 -2.71
C ASN A 290 3.07 7.95 -1.37
N VAL A 291 3.75 7.65 -0.26
CA VAL A 291 3.42 8.19 1.07
C VAL A 291 3.58 9.71 1.12
N ALA A 292 4.57 10.27 0.40
CA ALA A 292 4.75 11.72 0.29
C ALA A 292 3.60 12.36 -0.52
N MET A 293 3.18 11.74 -1.62
CA MET A 293 2.03 12.19 -2.41
C MET A 293 0.74 12.12 -1.58
N ASP A 294 0.54 11.05 -0.84
CA ASP A 294 -0.62 10.87 0.05
C ASP A 294 -0.68 11.94 1.14
N ALA A 295 0.45 12.21 1.82
CA ALA A 295 0.54 13.23 2.84
C ALA A 295 0.34 14.66 2.26
N ALA A 296 0.96 14.95 1.12
CA ALA A 296 0.84 16.24 0.46
C ALA A 296 -0.61 16.52 0.02
N ARG A 297 -1.26 15.53 -0.61
CA ARG A 297 -2.64 15.65 -1.07
C ARG A 297 -3.64 15.73 0.08
N CYS A 298 -3.38 15.04 1.21
CA CYS A 298 -4.16 15.20 2.44
C CYS A 298 -4.00 16.62 3.03
N ALA A 299 -2.77 17.13 3.15
CA ALA A 299 -2.52 18.47 3.65
C ALA A 299 -3.17 19.55 2.77
N LYS A 300 -3.17 19.35 1.45
CA LYS A 300 -3.86 20.24 0.49
C LYS A 300 -5.36 20.29 0.75
N ARG A 301 -6.00 19.14 1.00
CA ARG A 301 -7.44 19.04 1.30
C ARG A 301 -7.82 19.69 2.64
N LEU A 302 -6.87 19.79 3.56
CA LEU A 302 -7.04 20.54 4.83
C LEU A 302 -6.81 22.04 4.68
N GLY A 303 -6.55 22.53 3.46
CA GLY A 303 -6.46 23.95 3.14
C GLY A 303 -5.06 24.54 3.09
N ALA A 304 -4.00 23.74 3.23
CA ALA A 304 -2.62 24.21 3.21
C ALA A 304 -2.12 24.54 1.79
N GLU A 305 -1.18 25.46 1.71
CA GLU A 305 -0.22 25.54 0.61
C GLU A 305 0.86 24.49 0.85
N VAL A 306 1.10 23.59 -0.13
CA VAL A 306 1.93 22.42 0.09
C VAL A 306 3.11 22.38 -0.87
N TYR A 307 4.29 22.15 -0.28
CA TYR A 307 5.55 21.91 -1.00
C TYR A 307 5.99 20.47 -0.80
N VAL A 308 6.31 19.78 -1.89
CA VAL A 308 7.01 18.48 -1.85
C VAL A 308 8.50 18.76 -2.04
N VAL A 309 9.29 18.53 -1.00
CA VAL A 309 10.74 18.73 -1.02
C VAL A 309 11.41 17.39 -1.30
N TYR A 310 12.10 17.28 -2.44
CA TYR A 310 12.73 16.05 -2.87
C TYR A 310 14.13 16.26 -3.41
N ARG A 311 15.09 15.47 -2.93
CA ARG A 311 16.53 15.63 -3.23
C ARG A 311 16.97 15.24 -4.63
N ARG A 312 16.10 14.60 -5.43
CA ARG A 312 16.35 14.26 -6.85
C ARG A 312 15.38 15.02 -7.75
N GLY A 313 15.45 14.76 -9.07
CA GLY A 313 14.56 15.36 -10.05
C GLY A 313 13.17 14.73 -10.10
N MET A 314 12.28 15.32 -10.91
CA MET A 314 10.93 14.83 -11.16
C MET A 314 10.94 13.39 -11.73
N GLU A 315 11.87 13.11 -12.66
CA GLU A 315 12.02 11.80 -13.31
C GLU A 315 12.42 10.68 -12.32
N GLU A 316 13.06 11.05 -11.20
CA GLU A 316 13.51 10.13 -10.18
C GLU A 316 12.50 9.92 -9.04
N LEU A 317 11.31 10.50 -9.12
CA LEU A 317 10.25 10.28 -8.14
C LEU A 317 9.84 8.80 -8.14
N PRO A 318 9.91 8.09 -7.00
CA PRO A 318 9.49 6.69 -6.92
C PRO A 318 7.97 6.52 -6.76
N ALA A 319 7.22 7.61 -6.63
CA ALA A 319 5.76 7.58 -6.60
C ALA A 319 5.19 7.14 -7.95
N ARG A 320 3.97 6.60 -7.96
CA ARG A 320 3.21 6.33 -9.17
C ARG A 320 3.04 7.62 -9.98
N LYS A 321 3.20 7.52 -11.30
CA LYS A 321 3.07 8.68 -12.19
C LYS A 321 1.71 9.36 -12.05
N GLU A 322 0.63 8.58 -12.03
CA GLU A 322 -0.73 9.08 -11.85
C GLU A 322 -0.90 9.88 -10.54
N GLU A 323 -0.24 9.46 -9.45
CA GLU A 323 -0.30 10.18 -8.17
C GLU A 323 0.49 11.48 -8.18
N VAL A 324 1.61 11.52 -8.92
CA VAL A 324 2.38 12.76 -9.16
C VAL A 324 1.57 13.74 -10.01
N GLU A 325 0.99 13.27 -11.11
CA GLU A 325 0.13 14.07 -11.99
C GLU A 325 -1.06 14.65 -11.22
N HIS A 326 -1.75 13.82 -10.42
CA HIS A 326 -2.85 14.29 -9.59
C HIS A 326 -2.40 15.33 -8.54
N ALA A 327 -1.21 15.19 -7.96
CA ALA A 327 -0.66 16.16 -7.02
C ALA A 327 -0.37 17.51 -7.68
N GLU A 328 0.21 17.51 -8.89
CA GLU A 328 0.45 18.73 -9.68
C GLU A 328 -0.86 19.42 -10.06
N GLU A 329 -1.84 18.68 -10.57
CA GLU A 329 -3.18 19.19 -10.91
C GLU A 329 -3.92 19.78 -9.70
N GLU A 330 -3.72 19.22 -8.51
CA GLU A 330 -4.30 19.72 -7.25
C GLU A 330 -3.58 20.96 -6.69
N GLY A 331 -2.52 21.43 -7.37
CA GLY A 331 -1.78 22.64 -7.03
C GLY A 331 -0.75 22.45 -5.92
N ILE A 332 -0.16 21.27 -5.81
CA ILE A 332 1.00 20.99 -4.97
C ILE A 332 2.27 21.43 -5.70
N ILE A 333 3.15 22.12 -4.98
CA ILE A 333 4.37 22.73 -5.54
C ILE A 333 5.55 21.81 -5.30
N PHE A 334 6.13 21.29 -6.37
CA PHE A 334 7.32 20.42 -6.30
C PHE A 334 8.60 21.24 -6.21
N LYS A 335 9.35 21.06 -5.13
CA LYS A 335 10.69 21.57 -4.87
C LYS A 335 11.69 20.42 -5.03
N THR A 336 11.88 19.96 -6.26
CA THR A 336 12.86 18.90 -6.59
C THR A 336 14.27 19.46 -6.62
N LEU A 337 15.28 18.59 -6.53
CA LEU A 337 16.69 18.95 -6.39
C LEU A 337 16.94 19.88 -5.17
N ASN A 338 16.24 19.59 -4.07
CA ASN A 338 16.40 20.28 -2.80
C ASN A 338 16.39 19.27 -1.65
N ASN A 339 17.29 19.47 -0.68
CA ASN A 339 17.39 18.62 0.50
C ASN A 339 17.33 19.48 1.78
N PRO A 340 16.50 19.16 2.75
CA PRO A 340 16.52 19.84 4.04
C PRO A 340 17.83 19.65 4.77
N VAL A 341 18.32 20.70 5.41
CA VAL A 341 19.54 20.69 6.24
C VAL A 341 19.27 21.14 7.67
N GLU A 342 18.20 21.87 7.90
CA GLU A 342 17.78 22.37 9.22
C GLU A 342 16.30 22.74 9.23
N ILE A 343 15.64 22.57 10.37
CA ILE A 343 14.29 23.09 10.62
C ILE A 343 14.43 24.21 11.66
N LEU A 344 13.80 25.34 11.39
CA LEU A 344 13.83 26.53 12.24
C LEU A 344 12.47 26.71 12.93
N ALA A 345 12.51 27.28 14.14
CA ALA A 345 11.33 27.50 14.96
C ALA A 345 11.27 28.95 15.49
N ASP A 346 10.10 29.33 15.96
CA ASP A 346 9.89 30.53 16.74
C ASP A 346 10.33 30.36 18.20
N GLU A 347 10.15 31.39 19.02
CA GLU A 347 10.49 31.41 20.45
C GLU A 347 9.70 30.41 21.32
N ASN A 348 8.64 29.82 20.76
CA ASN A 348 7.77 28.85 21.42
C ASN A 348 8.01 27.41 20.90
N ASP A 349 9.09 27.19 20.17
CA ASP A 349 9.43 25.92 19.49
C ASP A 349 8.44 25.48 18.40
N ASN A 350 7.64 26.38 17.84
CA ASN A 350 6.81 26.05 16.68
C ASN A 350 7.61 26.25 15.40
N VAL A 351 7.53 25.30 14.49
CA VAL A 351 8.15 25.39 13.15
C VAL A 351 7.68 26.66 12.46
N ASN A 352 8.63 27.43 11.91
CA ASN A 352 8.34 28.60 11.11
C ASN A 352 9.07 28.62 9.76
N LYS A 353 10.13 27.80 9.60
CA LYS A 353 10.87 27.67 8.35
C LYS A 353 11.55 26.31 8.23
N ILE A 354 11.87 25.92 7.00
CA ILE A 354 12.79 24.84 6.68
C ILE A 354 13.94 25.41 5.82
N ARG A 355 15.18 25.14 6.22
CA ARG A 355 16.37 25.48 5.43
C ARG A 355 16.74 24.30 4.58
N CYS A 356 16.86 24.55 3.26
CA CYS A 356 17.21 23.55 2.25
C CYS A 356 18.48 23.94 1.53
N ILE A 357 19.21 22.95 1.03
CA ILE A 357 20.33 23.13 0.11
C ILE A 357 19.93 22.59 -1.27
N LYS A 358 20.40 23.25 -2.33
CA LYS A 358 20.19 22.76 -3.70
C LYS A 358 21.02 21.52 -3.99
N MET A 359 20.51 20.65 -4.83
CA MET A 359 21.16 19.41 -5.22
C MET A 359 21.41 19.36 -6.71
N GLU A 360 22.44 18.64 -7.10
CA GLU A 360 22.71 18.23 -8.49
C GLU A 360 22.71 16.71 -8.57
N LEU A 361 22.43 16.17 -9.76
CA LEU A 361 22.44 14.72 -10.00
C LEU A 361 23.79 14.30 -10.56
N GLY A 362 24.50 13.47 -9.84
CA GLY A 362 25.72 12.79 -10.30
C GLY A 362 25.43 11.62 -11.25
N GLU A 363 26.47 10.84 -11.51
CA GLU A 363 26.37 9.64 -12.34
C GLU A 363 25.44 8.59 -11.77
N PRO A 364 24.79 7.77 -12.61
CA PRO A 364 23.95 6.66 -12.16
C PRO A 364 24.77 5.63 -11.38
N ASP A 365 24.18 5.13 -10.26
CA ASP A 365 24.72 3.98 -9.54
C ASP A 365 24.39 2.65 -10.26
N ALA A 366 24.83 1.52 -9.69
CA ALA A 366 24.58 0.18 -10.24
C ALA A 366 23.08 -0.16 -10.42
N SER A 367 22.19 0.57 -9.76
CA SER A 367 20.72 0.44 -9.90
C SER A 367 20.14 1.38 -10.96
N GLY A 368 20.96 2.18 -11.62
CA GLY A 368 20.57 3.20 -12.59
C GLY A 368 20.06 4.50 -11.94
N ARG A 369 20.14 4.64 -10.61
CA ARG A 369 19.68 5.83 -9.90
C ARG A 369 20.80 6.84 -9.72
N ARG A 370 20.57 8.09 -10.13
CA ARG A 370 21.56 9.16 -9.99
C ARG A 370 21.66 9.63 -8.54
N ARG A 371 22.91 9.70 -8.03
CA ARG A 371 23.19 10.15 -6.67
C ARG A 371 22.95 11.66 -6.56
N PRO A 372 22.17 12.15 -5.58
CA PRO A 372 22.08 13.57 -5.31
C PRO A 372 23.36 14.08 -4.62
N ILE A 373 23.88 15.22 -5.12
CA ILE A 373 25.11 15.87 -4.64
C ILE A 373 24.71 17.28 -4.19
N GLU A 374 25.15 17.70 -3.00
CA GLU A 374 24.91 19.04 -2.49
C GLU A 374 25.69 20.10 -3.26
N VAL A 375 25.07 21.25 -3.55
CA VAL A 375 25.69 22.42 -4.12
C VAL A 375 26.08 23.36 -2.99
N PRO A 376 27.37 23.45 -2.61
CA PRO A 376 27.80 24.26 -1.46
C PRO A 376 27.44 25.73 -1.63
N GLY A 377 26.99 26.38 -0.55
CA GLY A 377 26.63 27.80 -0.53
C GLY A 377 25.32 28.14 -1.25
N SER A 378 24.48 27.13 -1.52
CA SER A 378 23.18 27.29 -2.18
C SER A 378 22.00 27.21 -1.21
N GLU A 379 22.25 27.31 0.10
CA GLU A 379 21.23 27.22 1.14
C GLU A 379 20.20 28.33 0.97
N PHE A 380 18.95 27.99 1.22
CA PHE A 380 17.83 28.93 1.20
C PHE A 380 16.79 28.52 2.23
N GLU A 381 15.94 29.46 2.63
CA GLU A 381 14.86 29.21 3.57
C GLU A 381 13.51 29.19 2.84
N LEU A 382 12.63 28.34 3.29
CA LEU A 382 11.24 28.22 2.87
C LEU A 382 10.36 28.40 4.10
N ASP A 383 9.46 29.38 4.08
CA ASP A 383 8.52 29.65 5.17
C ASP A 383 7.46 28.51 5.18
N VAL A 384 7.42 27.76 6.28
CA VAL A 384 6.45 26.69 6.53
C VAL A 384 6.15 26.63 8.02
N ASP A 385 4.94 26.26 8.37
CA ASP A 385 4.50 26.08 9.76
C ASP A 385 4.26 24.60 10.13
N CYS A 386 4.55 23.70 9.18
CA CYS A 386 4.56 22.24 9.41
C CYS A 386 5.52 21.54 8.44
N VAL A 387 6.23 20.55 8.95
CA VAL A 387 7.11 19.65 8.16
C VAL A 387 6.67 18.20 8.36
N ILE A 388 6.36 17.51 7.27
CA ILE A 388 5.95 16.11 7.29
C ILE A 388 7.07 15.26 6.67
N MET A 389 7.68 14.39 7.50
CA MET A 389 8.74 13.47 7.07
C MET A 389 8.15 12.22 6.43
N ALA A 390 8.34 12.05 5.12
CA ALA A 390 7.87 10.92 4.31
C ALA A 390 9.05 10.13 3.73
N LEU A 391 10.02 9.76 4.57
CA LEU A 391 11.32 9.18 4.19
C LEU A 391 11.34 7.65 4.21
N GLY A 392 10.21 7.02 4.49
CA GLY A 392 10.07 5.58 4.62
C GLY A 392 9.93 5.13 6.08
N THR A 393 9.82 3.83 6.25
CA THR A 393 9.57 3.19 7.53
C THR A 393 10.41 1.93 7.69
N SER A 394 10.56 1.46 8.92
CA SER A 394 11.20 0.20 9.27
C SER A 394 10.27 -0.68 10.10
N PRO A 395 10.50 -2.01 10.15
CA PRO A 395 9.74 -2.91 11.01
C PRO A 395 9.85 -2.52 12.49
N ASN A 396 8.74 -2.68 13.23
CA ASN A 396 8.73 -2.43 14.66
C ASN A 396 9.57 -3.51 15.38
N PRO A 397 10.51 -3.14 16.26
CA PRO A 397 11.38 -4.10 16.95
C PRO A 397 10.67 -4.95 18.01
N LEU A 398 9.40 -4.68 18.34
CA LEU A 398 8.64 -5.36 19.38
C LEU A 398 8.59 -6.88 19.17
N ILE A 399 8.21 -7.33 17.99
CA ILE A 399 8.10 -8.78 17.69
C ILE A 399 9.45 -9.48 17.93
N LYS A 400 10.54 -8.90 17.41
CA LYS A 400 11.88 -9.46 17.63
C LYS A 400 12.25 -9.52 19.11
N SER A 401 12.00 -8.42 19.85
CA SER A 401 12.41 -8.32 21.26
C SER A 401 11.64 -9.26 22.20
N THR A 402 10.48 -9.75 21.75
CA THR A 402 9.59 -10.62 22.53
C THR A 402 9.48 -12.04 21.97
N THR A 403 10.20 -12.37 20.88
CA THR A 403 10.21 -13.70 20.27
C THR A 403 11.65 -14.21 20.28
N LYS A 404 11.98 -15.08 21.24
CA LYS A 404 13.31 -15.63 21.39
C LYS A 404 13.71 -16.50 20.20
N GLY A 405 14.93 -16.35 19.71
CA GLY A 405 15.45 -17.13 18.56
C GLY A 405 15.01 -16.62 17.19
N LEU A 406 14.23 -15.55 17.11
CA LEU A 406 13.87 -14.93 15.83
C LEU A 406 15.05 -14.08 15.31
N GLU A 407 15.55 -14.40 14.12
CA GLU A 407 16.64 -13.64 13.49
C GLU A 407 16.13 -12.46 12.69
N ILE A 408 16.88 -11.35 12.74
CA ILE A 408 16.63 -10.16 11.91
C ILE A 408 17.89 -9.74 11.16
N ASN A 409 17.71 -9.07 10.05
CA ASN A 409 18.78 -8.44 9.29
C ASN A 409 19.17 -7.07 9.88
N LYS A 410 20.24 -6.47 9.36
CA LYS A 410 20.77 -5.16 9.82
C LYS A 410 19.77 -4.00 9.72
N LYS A 411 18.71 -4.13 8.91
CA LYS A 411 17.65 -3.12 8.73
C LYS A 411 16.41 -3.38 9.60
N GLY A 412 16.45 -4.40 10.45
CA GLY A 412 15.35 -4.76 11.34
C GLY A 412 14.30 -5.69 10.72
N GLY A 413 14.44 -6.08 9.45
CA GLY A 413 13.55 -7.04 8.81
C GLY A 413 13.80 -8.47 9.29
N ILE A 414 12.73 -9.26 9.44
CA ILE A 414 12.80 -10.67 9.82
C ILE A 414 13.50 -11.46 8.70
N VAL A 415 14.44 -12.33 9.08
CA VAL A 415 15.12 -13.21 8.12
C VAL A 415 14.24 -14.42 7.84
N VAL A 416 14.00 -14.69 6.56
CA VAL A 416 13.21 -15.84 6.09
C VAL A 416 13.88 -16.53 4.90
N ASN A 417 13.52 -17.78 4.68
CA ASN A 417 13.87 -18.52 3.45
C ASN A 417 12.88 -18.19 2.30
N GLU A 418 12.99 -18.90 1.17
CA GLU A 418 12.14 -18.70 -0.02
C GLU A 418 10.65 -18.98 0.24
N ASP A 419 10.33 -19.82 1.23
CA ASP A 419 8.98 -20.19 1.61
C ASP A 419 8.40 -19.26 2.71
N GLY A 420 9.15 -18.25 3.13
CA GLY A 420 8.77 -17.35 4.21
C GLY A 420 8.97 -17.94 5.61
N LEU A 421 9.60 -19.11 5.77
CA LEU A 421 9.91 -19.70 7.06
C LEU A 421 11.05 -18.94 7.72
N THR A 422 10.88 -18.58 8.99
CA THR A 422 11.86 -17.86 9.80
C THR A 422 12.92 -18.84 10.41
N SER A 423 13.81 -18.31 11.25
CA SER A 423 14.70 -19.13 12.09
C SER A 423 13.98 -19.94 13.19
N ARG A 424 12.66 -19.75 13.34
CA ARG A 424 11.80 -20.48 14.27
C ARG A 424 10.93 -21.46 13.51
N GLU A 425 10.89 -22.71 13.97
CA GLU A 425 10.03 -23.76 13.42
C GLU A 425 8.55 -23.37 13.49
N HIS A 426 7.79 -23.61 12.44
CA HIS A 426 6.38 -23.24 12.27
C HIS A 426 6.06 -21.73 12.40
N VAL A 427 7.07 -20.87 12.43
CA VAL A 427 6.90 -19.41 12.41
C VAL A 427 7.34 -18.85 11.06
N TYR A 428 6.40 -18.28 10.34
CA TYR A 428 6.58 -17.70 9.01
C TYR A 428 6.48 -16.18 9.07
N ALA A 429 7.04 -15.47 8.11
CA ALA A 429 6.89 -14.04 7.99
C ALA A 429 6.86 -13.57 6.54
N GLY A 430 6.24 -12.42 6.29
CA GLY A 430 6.16 -11.86 4.95
C GLY A 430 5.74 -10.39 4.92
N GLY A 431 5.79 -9.81 3.70
CA GLY A 431 5.52 -8.39 3.49
C GLY A 431 6.58 -7.48 4.10
N ASP A 432 6.17 -6.28 4.47
CA ASP A 432 7.09 -5.23 4.92
C ASP A 432 7.81 -5.56 6.23
N ALA A 433 7.34 -6.52 7.01
CA ALA A 433 8.04 -7.05 8.18
C ALA A 433 9.38 -7.74 7.82
N VAL A 434 9.51 -8.19 6.57
CA VAL A 434 10.69 -8.86 6.02
C VAL A 434 11.50 -7.92 5.14
N THR A 435 10.86 -7.31 4.15
CA THR A 435 11.52 -6.53 3.08
C THR A 435 11.71 -5.05 3.41
N GLY A 436 11.04 -4.53 4.43
CA GLY A 436 10.77 -3.11 4.58
C GLY A 436 9.64 -2.66 3.67
N ALA A 437 9.30 -1.37 3.70
CA ALA A 437 8.16 -0.83 2.95
C ALA A 437 8.27 -1.09 1.45
N ALA A 438 7.26 -1.77 0.89
CA ALA A 438 7.16 -2.14 -0.51
C ALA A 438 5.76 -1.82 -1.07
N THR A 439 5.16 -2.71 -1.84
CA THR A 439 3.82 -2.52 -2.40
C THR A 439 2.81 -3.50 -1.82
N VAL A 440 1.52 -3.11 -1.84
CA VAL A 440 0.41 -3.96 -1.38
C VAL A 440 0.48 -5.35 -2.01
N ILE A 441 0.64 -5.43 -3.33
CA ILE A 441 0.64 -6.69 -4.06
C ILE A 441 1.87 -7.57 -3.78
N LEU A 442 3.05 -6.97 -3.53
CA LEU A 442 4.23 -7.73 -3.10
C LEU A 442 4.04 -8.32 -1.71
N ALA A 443 3.44 -7.57 -0.80
CA ALA A 443 3.09 -8.08 0.52
C ALA A 443 2.07 -9.21 0.43
N MET A 444 1.06 -9.10 -0.45
CA MET A 444 0.11 -10.18 -0.74
C MET A 444 0.80 -11.43 -1.28
N GLY A 445 1.74 -11.27 -2.22
CA GLY A 445 2.54 -12.37 -2.76
C GLY A 445 3.31 -13.13 -1.68
N ALA A 446 3.94 -12.41 -0.74
CA ALA A 446 4.63 -13.01 0.40
C ALA A 446 3.67 -13.76 1.33
N GLY A 447 2.49 -13.21 1.62
CA GLY A 447 1.45 -13.89 2.39
C GLY A 447 0.97 -15.19 1.73
N LYS A 448 0.82 -15.17 0.41
CA LYS A 448 0.44 -16.34 -0.41
C LYS A 448 1.50 -17.45 -0.37
N THR A 449 2.78 -17.07 -0.51
CA THR A 449 3.92 -17.99 -0.41
C THR A 449 3.94 -18.68 0.95
N ALA A 450 3.82 -17.92 2.03
CA ALA A 450 3.80 -18.45 3.38
C ALA A 450 2.57 -19.34 3.64
N ALA A 451 1.38 -18.97 3.16
CA ALA A 451 0.17 -19.80 3.28
C ALA A 451 0.34 -21.17 2.62
N LYS A 452 0.96 -21.20 1.44
CA LYS A 452 1.29 -22.46 0.75
C LYS A 452 2.25 -23.32 1.57
N ALA A 453 3.32 -22.71 2.09
CA ALA A 453 4.31 -23.43 2.90
C ALA A 453 3.75 -23.97 4.23
N ILE A 454 2.88 -23.18 4.89
CA ILE A 454 2.14 -23.62 6.10
C ILE A 454 1.27 -24.85 5.77
N ASP A 455 0.52 -24.77 4.69
CA ASP A 455 -0.34 -25.88 4.23
C ASP A 455 0.47 -27.16 3.94
N GLU A 456 1.59 -27.04 3.22
CA GLU A 456 2.48 -28.17 2.93
C GLU A 456 3.14 -28.75 4.19
N ALA A 457 3.36 -27.95 5.24
CA ALA A 457 3.94 -28.41 6.49
C ALA A 457 2.94 -29.12 7.40
N LEU A 458 1.69 -28.61 7.46
CA LEU A 458 0.65 -29.15 8.36
C LEU A 458 -0.20 -30.26 7.74
N SER A 459 -0.21 -30.41 6.42
CA SER A 459 -0.93 -31.49 5.71
C SER A 459 -0.19 -32.83 5.66
N LYS A 460 1.00 -32.92 6.24
CA LYS A 460 1.81 -34.16 6.32
C LYS A 460 1.47 -34.94 7.58
#